data_020df3ca5a9bd6d03d1422394567d51d
#
_entry.id   020df3ca5a9bd6d03d1422394567d51d
#
_cell.length_a   1.000
_cell.length_b   1.000
_cell.length_c   1.000
_cell.angle_alpha   90.00
_cell.angle_beta   90.00
_cell.angle_gamma   90.00
#
_symmetry.space_group_name_H-M   'P 1'
#
loop_
_entity.id
_entity.type
_entity.pdbx_description
1 polymer ?
#
loop_
_entity_poly.entity_id
_entity_poly.type
_entity_poly.pdbx_seq_one_letter_code
_entity_poly.pdbx_strand_id
1 'polypeptide(L)'
;MDGAAANFPEINFVIFHMGLPFIDETCWQLIRYPNLYASIAATINFVVRSPRQFAEWIGKLMFWCGEDKIIYGSETPIWHPKWALDAFWDFEIPQDLVEGYGYPQLTERAKRKILGENLLRLSGMDAQETRQRLNGAA
;
A
#
# COMPACT_ATOMS: atom_id res chain seq x y z
N MET A 1 1.91 0.93 -18.67
CA MET A 1 1.27 -0.21 -17.96
C MET A 1 -0.04 -0.67 -18.62
N ASP A 2 -0.83 0.22 -19.22
CA ASP A 2 -2.14 -0.13 -19.80
C ASP A 2 -2.12 -1.38 -20.71
N GLY A 3 -1.20 -1.43 -21.67
CA GLY A 3 -1.12 -2.56 -22.58
C GLY A 3 -0.77 -3.90 -21.91
N ALA A 4 0.09 -3.88 -20.90
CA ALA A 4 0.47 -5.08 -20.17
C ALA A 4 -0.68 -5.62 -19.33
N ALA A 5 -1.30 -4.76 -18.51
CA ALA A 5 -2.41 -5.17 -17.63
C ALA A 5 -3.64 -5.64 -18.41
N ALA A 6 -3.91 -5.01 -19.58
CA ALA A 6 -5.04 -5.39 -20.43
C ALA A 6 -4.81 -6.71 -21.17
N ASN A 7 -3.57 -6.94 -21.67
CA ASN A 7 -3.27 -8.10 -22.50
C ASN A 7 -2.93 -9.37 -21.69
N PHE A 8 -2.61 -9.22 -20.41
CA PHE A 8 -2.25 -10.34 -19.52
C PHE A 8 -3.07 -10.27 -18.22
N PRO A 9 -4.39 -10.48 -18.29
CA PRO A 9 -5.27 -10.33 -17.12
C PRO A 9 -4.99 -11.36 -16.01
N GLU A 10 -4.35 -12.47 -16.33
CA GLU A 10 -3.94 -13.53 -15.40
C GLU A 10 -2.67 -13.18 -14.60
N ILE A 11 -1.93 -12.13 -15.00
CA ILE A 11 -0.71 -11.68 -14.33
C ILE A 11 -1.02 -10.49 -13.43
N ASN A 12 -0.62 -10.57 -12.17
CA ASN A 12 -0.67 -9.43 -11.27
C ASN A 12 0.55 -8.53 -11.49
N PHE A 13 0.30 -7.26 -11.81
CA PHE A 13 1.33 -6.24 -11.98
C PHE A 13 1.39 -5.32 -10.77
N VAL A 14 2.59 -4.88 -10.42
CA VAL A 14 2.81 -3.97 -9.31
C VAL A 14 3.52 -2.71 -9.79
N ILE A 15 2.91 -1.56 -9.56
CA ILE A 15 3.55 -0.25 -9.75
C ILE A 15 4.31 0.09 -8.46
N PHE A 16 5.63 0.21 -8.57
CA PHE A 16 6.48 0.58 -7.43
C PHE A 16 6.36 2.07 -7.07
N HIS A 17 6.68 2.39 -5.81
CA HIS A 17 6.77 3.76 -5.29
C HIS A 17 5.47 4.57 -5.46
N MET A 18 4.30 3.92 -5.32
CA MET A 18 2.98 4.55 -5.56
C MET A 18 2.83 5.15 -6.97
N GLY A 19 3.75 4.82 -7.89
CA GLY A 19 3.80 5.41 -9.24
C GLY A 19 4.30 6.84 -9.29
N LEU A 20 4.91 7.35 -8.20
CA LEU A 20 5.41 8.72 -8.16
C LEU A 20 6.41 9.02 -9.27
N PRO A 21 6.38 10.24 -9.84
CA PRO A 21 5.53 11.37 -9.47
C PRO A 21 4.12 11.36 -10.09
N PHE A 22 3.72 10.33 -10.84
CA PHE A 22 2.49 10.23 -11.63
C PHE A 22 1.37 9.52 -10.84
N ILE A 23 1.09 10.00 -9.62
CA ILE A 23 0.14 9.34 -8.72
C ILE A 23 -1.31 9.38 -9.22
N ASP A 24 -1.72 10.44 -9.90
CA ASP A 24 -3.07 10.57 -10.43
C ASP A 24 -3.32 9.56 -11.56
N GLU A 25 -2.36 9.41 -12.47
CA GLU A 25 -2.38 8.40 -13.52
C GLU A 25 -2.35 6.98 -12.93
N THR A 26 -1.59 6.79 -11.86
CA THR A 26 -1.54 5.51 -11.14
C THR A 26 -2.91 5.17 -10.56
N CYS A 27 -3.59 6.10 -9.92
CA CYS A 27 -4.95 5.89 -9.41
C CYS A 27 -5.92 5.45 -10.52
N TRP A 28 -5.90 6.14 -11.66
CA TRP A 28 -6.74 5.77 -12.80
C TRP A 28 -6.45 4.38 -13.34
N GLN A 29 -5.18 3.99 -13.43
CA GLN A 29 -4.80 2.65 -13.86
C GLN A 29 -5.25 1.58 -12.86
N LEU A 30 -5.08 1.82 -11.56
CA LEU A 30 -5.50 0.90 -10.50
C LEU A 30 -7.01 0.65 -10.47
N ILE A 31 -7.82 1.68 -10.76
CA ILE A 31 -9.28 1.54 -10.87
C ILE A 31 -9.64 0.71 -12.10
N ARG A 32 -8.96 0.99 -13.22
CA ARG A 32 -9.29 0.39 -14.50
C ARG A 32 -8.93 -1.10 -14.59
N TYR A 33 -7.80 -1.49 -13.98
CA TYR A 33 -7.26 -2.84 -14.12
C TYR A 33 -7.31 -3.60 -12.79
N PRO A 34 -8.10 -4.69 -12.70
CA PRO A 34 -8.24 -5.47 -11.47
C PRO A 34 -6.93 -6.15 -11.03
N ASN A 35 -6.07 -6.47 -11.99
CA ASN A 35 -4.77 -7.14 -11.80
C ASN A 35 -3.59 -6.18 -11.59
N LEU A 36 -3.86 -4.89 -11.34
CA LEU A 36 -2.82 -3.89 -11.08
C LEU A 36 -2.86 -3.44 -9.61
N TYR A 37 -1.69 -3.32 -9.01
CA TYR A 37 -1.48 -2.97 -7.60
C TYR A 37 -0.42 -1.89 -7.49
N ALA A 38 -0.42 -1.13 -6.37
CA ALA A 38 0.63 -0.17 -6.05
C ALA A 38 1.43 -0.60 -4.83
N SER A 39 2.76 -0.50 -4.92
CA SER A 39 3.63 -0.74 -3.77
C SER A 39 4.06 0.57 -3.11
N ILE A 40 4.02 0.60 -1.77
CA ILE A 40 4.57 1.71 -0.98
C ILE A 40 6.08 1.57 -0.74
N ALA A 41 6.75 0.67 -1.47
CA ALA A 41 8.20 0.49 -1.41
C ALA A 41 8.93 1.84 -1.50
N ALA A 42 10.00 2.01 -0.76
CA ALA A 42 10.74 3.25 -0.55
C ALA A 42 9.87 4.42 -0.02
N THR A 43 8.67 4.63 -0.56
CA THR A 43 7.81 5.76 -0.20
C THR A 43 7.26 5.67 1.22
N ILE A 44 7.19 4.48 1.82
CA ILE A 44 6.83 4.33 3.24
C ILE A 44 7.77 5.13 4.16
N ASN A 45 9.02 5.36 3.78
CA ASN A 45 9.97 6.13 4.58
C ASN A 45 9.58 7.61 4.71
N PHE A 46 8.70 8.11 3.85
CA PHE A 46 8.16 9.47 3.97
C PHE A 46 7.21 9.63 5.15
N VAL A 47 6.69 8.54 5.72
CA VAL A 47 5.92 8.61 6.97
C VAL A 47 6.72 9.28 8.10
N VAL A 48 8.05 9.11 8.10
CA VAL A 48 8.97 9.74 9.05
C VAL A 48 9.51 11.08 8.54
N ARG A 49 9.89 11.14 7.25
CA ARG A 49 10.61 12.29 6.70
C ARG A 49 9.71 13.46 6.29
N SER A 50 8.52 13.15 5.78
CA SER A 50 7.54 14.12 5.28
C SER A 50 6.12 13.56 5.45
N PRO A 51 5.63 13.45 6.71
CA PRO A 51 4.38 12.75 7.01
C PRO A 51 3.17 13.36 6.30
N ARG A 52 3.14 14.67 6.13
CA ARG A 52 2.06 15.35 5.38
C ARG A 52 2.00 14.90 3.93
N GLN A 53 3.14 14.87 3.26
CA GLN A 53 3.23 14.44 1.87
C GLN A 53 2.87 12.96 1.71
N PHE A 54 3.33 12.12 2.64
CA PHE A 54 2.93 10.71 2.68
C PHE A 54 1.42 10.55 2.85
N ALA A 55 0.80 11.34 3.75
CA ALA A 55 -0.64 11.34 3.95
C ALA A 55 -1.42 11.68 2.67
N GLU A 56 -0.96 12.66 1.92
CA GLU A 56 -1.58 13.05 0.65
C GLU A 56 -1.52 11.92 -0.40
N TRP A 57 -0.39 11.23 -0.49
CA TRP A 57 -0.23 10.13 -1.44
C TRP A 57 -1.04 8.90 -1.04
N ILE A 58 -0.89 8.42 0.19
CA ILE A 58 -1.59 7.21 0.63
C ILE A 58 -3.10 7.43 0.72
N GLY A 59 -3.52 8.62 1.19
CA GLY A 59 -4.92 9.01 1.25
C GLY A 59 -5.57 9.02 -0.13
N LYS A 60 -4.88 9.58 -1.14
CA LYS A 60 -5.35 9.60 -2.53
C LYS A 60 -5.47 8.18 -3.09
N LEU A 61 -4.47 7.32 -2.92
CA LEU A 61 -4.55 5.93 -3.35
C LEU A 61 -5.72 5.21 -2.70
N MET A 62 -5.87 5.31 -1.37
CA MET A 62 -6.96 4.67 -0.65
C MET A 62 -8.33 5.19 -1.08
N PHE A 63 -8.45 6.49 -1.36
CA PHE A 63 -9.69 7.10 -1.81
C PHE A 63 -10.14 6.51 -3.17
N TRP A 64 -9.22 6.37 -4.12
CA TRP A 64 -9.55 5.94 -5.47
C TRP A 64 -9.60 4.42 -5.65
N CYS A 65 -8.72 3.67 -5.04
CA CYS A 65 -8.60 2.23 -5.30
C CYS A 65 -8.76 1.33 -4.07
N GLY A 66 -8.96 1.94 -2.90
CA GLY A 66 -9.13 1.21 -1.66
C GLY A 66 -7.85 0.56 -1.12
N GLU A 67 -7.95 0.03 0.08
CA GLU A 67 -6.84 -0.58 0.80
C GLU A 67 -6.34 -1.90 0.19
N ASP A 68 -7.19 -2.59 -0.60
CA ASP A 68 -6.90 -3.91 -1.17
C ASP A 68 -5.93 -3.88 -2.36
N LYS A 69 -5.66 -2.70 -2.92
CA LYS A 69 -4.78 -2.48 -4.06
C LYS A 69 -3.37 -2.03 -3.67
N ILE A 70 -3.10 -1.87 -2.38
CA ILE A 70 -1.84 -1.32 -1.88
C ILE A 70 -1.08 -2.43 -1.16
N ILE A 71 0.21 -2.58 -1.49
CA ILE A 71 1.09 -3.57 -0.87
C ILE A 71 2.35 -2.92 -0.31
N TYR A 72 2.89 -3.53 0.74
CA TYR A 72 4.13 -3.11 1.36
C TYR A 72 5.36 -3.66 0.63
N GLY A 73 6.41 -2.84 0.59
CA GLY A 73 7.79 -3.21 0.32
C GLY A 73 8.70 -2.27 1.10
N SER A 74 9.77 -2.75 1.70
CA SER A 74 10.68 -1.91 2.48
C SER A 74 11.58 -1.07 1.59
N GLU A 75 12.21 -1.71 0.62
CA GLU A 75 13.27 -1.13 -0.22
C GLU A 75 14.28 -0.28 0.58
N THR A 76 14.68 -0.82 1.73
CA THR A 76 15.58 -0.15 2.68
C THR A 76 16.93 -0.86 2.74
N PRO A 77 17.85 -0.57 1.80
CA PRO A 77 19.15 -1.27 1.77
C PRO A 77 20.13 -0.82 2.87
N ILE A 78 19.87 0.34 3.50
CA ILE A 78 20.84 1.01 4.39
C ILE A 78 20.42 0.95 5.86
N TRP A 79 19.11 1.00 6.17
CA TRP A 79 18.59 1.02 7.54
C TRP A 79 17.54 -0.07 7.77
N HIS A 80 17.32 -0.38 9.03
CA HIS A 80 16.35 -1.41 9.40
C HIS A 80 14.91 -0.91 9.12
N PRO A 81 14.06 -1.70 8.44
CA PRO A 81 12.72 -1.29 8.06
C PRO A 81 11.77 -1.04 9.25
N LYS A 82 12.13 -1.54 10.43
CA LYS A 82 11.32 -1.42 11.65
C LYS A 82 10.89 0.02 11.95
N TRP A 83 11.75 1.00 11.77
CA TRP A 83 11.42 2.40 12.08
C TRP A 83 10.28 2.95 11.20
N ALA A 84 10.30 2.62 9.92
CA ALA A 84 9.23 3.02 9.02
C ALA A 84 7.94 2.23 9.29
N LEU A 85 8.07 0.95 9.67
CA LEU A 85 6.92 0.10 10.03
C LEU A 85 6.25 0.59 11.32
N ASP A 86 7.01 0.89 12.37
CA ASP A 86 6.48 1.42 13.62
C ASP A 86 5.79 2.77 13.37
N ALA A 87 6.45 3.68 12.65
CA ALA A 87 5.88 4.97 12.32
C ALA A 87 4.60 4.85 11.46
N PHE A 88 4.56 3.91 10.50
CA PHE A 88 3.38 3.66 9.70
C PHE A 88 2.24 3.06 10.54
N TRP A 89 2.57 2.19 11.50
CA TRP A 89 1.57 1.60 12.37
C TRP A 89 0.86 2.64 13.24
N ASP A 90 1.61 3.62 13.74
CA ASP A 90 1.08 4.72 14.56
C ASP A 90 0.52 5.89 13.71
N PHE A 91 0.76 5.87 12.40
CA PHE A 91 0.40 6.97 11.51
C PHE A 91 -1.12 7.09 11.32
N GLU A 92 -1.60 8.32 11.34
CA GLU A 92 -2.97 8.68 10.97
C GLU A 92 -2.96 9.76 9.88
N ILE A 93 -3.92 9.68 8.98
CA ILE A 93 -4.10 10.74 7.98
C ILE A 93 -4.62 11.99 8.70
N PRO A 94 -3.96 13.16 8.53
CA PRO A 94 -4.40 14.41 9.14
C PRO A 94 -5.88 14.71 8.86
N GLN A 95 -6.58 15.16 9.90
CA GLN A 95 -8.03 15.36 9.87
C GLN A 95 -8.49 16.33 8.76
N ASP A 96 -7.69 17.35 8.49
CA ASP A 96 -7.97 18.30 7.42
C ASP A 96 -7.92 17.68 6.01
N LEU A 97 -7.12 16.61 5.81
CA LEU A 97 -7.14 15.84 4.56
C LEU A 97 -8.36 14.91 4.48
N VAL A 98 -8.75 14.33 5.60
CA VAL A 98 -9.97 13.51 5.69
C VAL A 98 -11.19 14.37 5.37
N GLU A 99 -11.32 15.52 6.00
CA GLU A 99 -12.48 16.42 5.82
C GLU A 99 -12.44 17.17 4.47
N GLY A 100 -11.27 17.64 4.06
CA GLY A 100 -11.13 18.49 2.86
C GLY A 100 -11.13 17.70 1.55
N TYR A 101 -10.56 16.50 1.53
CA TYR A 101 -10.45 15.66 0.33
C TYR A 101 -11.30 14.39 0.39
N GLY A 102 -11.92 14.08 1.53
CA GLY A 102 -12.66 12.83 1.73
C GLY A 102 -11.75 11.60 1.83
N TYR A 103 -10.48 11.75 2.16
CA TYR A 103 -9.58 10.62 2.26
C TYR A 103 -9.98 9.71 3.42
N PRO A 104 -10.05 8.38 3.18
CA PRO A 104 -10.34 7.44 4.27
C PRO A 104 -9.18 7.38 5.25
N GLN A 105 -9.50 7.20 6.54
CA GLN A 105 -8.46 7.04 7.56
C GLN A 105 -7.75 5.69 7.42
N LEU A 106 -6.46 5.66 7.76
CA LEU A 106 -5.65 4.45 7.86
C LEU A 106 -6.04 3.65 9.12
N THR A 107 -7.12 2.89 9.01
CA THR A 107 -7.55 2.01 10.10
C THR A 107 -6.55 0.88 10.33
N GLU A 108 -6.57 0.28 11.52
CA GLU A 108 -5.74 -0.88 11.84
C GLU A 108 -5.95 -2.05 10.82
N ARG A 109 -7.18 -2.23 10.35
CA ARG A 109 -7.49 -3.18 9.28
C ARG A 109 -6.77 -2.83 7.98
N ALA A 110 -6.83 -1.58 7.54
CA ALA A 110 -6.14 -1.11 6.33
C ALA A 110 -4.61 -1.30 6.45
N LYS A 111 -4.04 -0.96 7.60
CA LYS A 111 -2.61 -1.16 7.88
C LYS A 111 -2.21 -2.62 7.78
N ARG A 112 -2.97 -3.56 8.37
CA ARG A 112 -2.69 -5.00 8.24
C ARG A 112 -2.73 -5.49 6.80
N LYS A 113 -3.74 -5.09 6.04
CA LYS A 113 -3.85 -5.44 4.63
C LYS A 113 -2.66 -4.95 3.83
N ILE A 114 -2.32 -3.67 3.96
CA ILE A 114 -1.21 -3.04 3.24
C ILE A 114 0.12 -3.69 3.62
N LEU A 115 0.37 -3.93 4.91
CA LEU A 115 1.65 -4.45 5.39
C LEU A 115 1.89 -5.93 5.09
N GLY A 116 0.84 -6.72 4.81
CA GLY A 116 1.07 -8.15 4.56
C GLY A 116 -0.09 -8.91 3.93
N GLU A 117 -1.34 -8.73 4.39
CA GLU A 117 -2.45 -9.58 3.97
C GLU A 117 -2.72 -9.51 2.45
N ASN A 118 -2.55 -8.33 1.84
CA ASN A 118 -2.71 -8.17 0.40
C ASN A 118 -1.65 -8.96 -0.38
N LEU A 119 -0.39 -8.93 0.06
CA LEU A 119 0.68 -9.69 -0.59
C LEU A 119 0.48 -11.21 -0.43
N LEU A 120 0.07 -11.66 0.75
CA LEU A 120 -0.29 -13.07 0.99
C LEU A 120 -1.38 -13.51 0.03
N ARG A 121 -2.47 -12.74 -0.09
CA ARG A 121 -3.57 -13.02 -1.02
C ARG A 121 -3.09 -13.09 -2.47
N LEU A 122 -2.24 -12.16 -2.91
CA LEU A 122 -1.66 -12.17 -4.26
C LEU A 122 -0.77 -13.38 -4.52
N SER A 123 -0.14 -13.90 -3.47
CA SER A 123 0.70 -15.11 -3.53
C SER A 123 -0.09 -16.42 -3.37
N GLY A 124 -1.42 -16.36 -3.30
CA GLY A 124 -2.27 -17.52 -3.08
C GLY A 124 -2.20 -18.10 -1.67
N MET A 125 -1.70 -17.35 -0.69
CA MET A 125 -1.58 -17.76 0.70
C MET A 125 -2.72 -17.18 1.54
N ASP A 126 -3.24 -17.99 2.47
CA ASP A 126 -4.20 -17.53 3.46
C ASP A 126 -3.51 -16.82 4.62
N ALA A 127 -3.99 -15.61 4.95
CA ALA A 127 -3.37 -14.79 5.99
C ALA A 127 -3.59 -15.37 7.40
N GLN A 128 -4.73 -15.99 7.64
CA GLN A 128 -5.04 -16.58 8.95
C GLN A 128 -4.20 -17.85 9.19
N GLU A 129 -4.13 -18.73 8.20
CA GLU A 129 -3.29 -19.92 8.25
C GLU A 129 -1.81 -19.56 8.42
N THR A 130 -1.33 -18.56 7.67
CA THR A 130 0.04 -18.07 7.76
C THR A 130 0.33 -17.56 9.17
N ARG A 131 -0.57 -16.78 9.75
CA ARG A 131 -0.43 -16.26 11.13
C ARG A 131 -0.40 -17.38 12.16
N GLN A 132 -1.25 -18.40 12.02
CA GLN A 132 -1.26 -19.55 12.92
C GLN A 132 0.05 -20.33 12.88
N ARG A 133 0.60 -20.55 11.69
CA ARG A 133 1.91 -21.19 11.50
C ARG A 133 3.03 -20.42 12.18
N LEU A 134 3.08 -19.09 12.03
CA LEU A 134 4.09 -18.25 12.66
C LEU A 134 3.99 -18.25 14.18
N ASN A 135 2.78 -18.20 14.73
CA ASN A 135 2.54 -18.21 16.18
C ASN A 135 2.79 -19.60 16.81
N GLY A 136 2.64 -20.67 16.05
CA GLY A 136 2.90 -22.04 16.52
C GLY A 136 4.36 -22.47 16.39
N ALA A 137 5.22 -21.66 15.73
CA ALA A 137 6.64 -21.89 15.57
C ALA A 137 7.51 -21.12 16.60
N ALA A 138 6.88 -20.32 17.46
CA ALA A 138 7.52 -19.59 18.56
C ALA A 138 7.30 -20.34 19.88
#